data_5aee356c739847c3f8609684056113e8
#
_entry.id   5aee356c739847c3f8609684056113e8
#
_cell.length_a   1.000
_cell.length_b   1.000
_cell.length_c   1.000
_cell.angle_alpha   90.00
_cell.angle_beta   90.00
_cell.angle_gamma   90.00
#
_symmetry.space_group_name_H-M   'P 1'
#
loop_
_entity.id
_entity.type
_entity.pdbx_description
1 polymer ?
#
loop_
_entity_poly.entity_id
_entity_poly.type
_entity_poly.pdbx_seq_one_letter_code
_entity_poly.pdbx_strand_id
1 'polypeptide(L)'
;MNDDTETWLKALQKAPLAANQRTLAKKLGFSVGKTNYILKALIAKGHLKAERFINSNNKRAYRYVLTPSGLQTRIKLAEKFIQRKKEEYEALQRELEELKAKHSQ
;
A
#
# COMPACT_ATOMS: atom_id res chain seq x y z
N MET A 1 3.92 12.28 -12.13
CA MET A 1 2.59 12.29 -11.55
C MET A 1 2.55 11.41 -10.33
N ASN A 2 2.06 11.97 -9.28
CA ASN A 2 1.92 11.21 -8.07
C ASN A 2 0.80 10.21 -8.21
N ASP A 3 1.11 8.97 -7.94
CA ASP A 3 0.13 7.93 -8.07
C ASP A 3 -0.14 7.30 -6.72
N ASP A 4 -1.33 7.53 -6.25
CA ASP A 4 -1.74 7.02 -4.95
C ASP A 4 -2.04 5.53 -4.97
N THR A 5 -2.08 4.90 -6.15
CA THR A 5 -2.39 3.47 -6.27
C THR A 5 -1.47 2.62 -5.40
N GLU A 6 -0.15 2.85 -5.50
CA GLU A 6 0.82 2.11 -4.70
C GLU A 6 0.64 2.39 -3.21
N THR A 7 0.43 3.65 -2.86
CA THR A 7 0.23 4.07 -1.47
C THR A 7 -0.98 3.39 -0.85
N TRP A 8 -2.12 3.44 -1.53
CA TRP A 8 -3.35 2.83 -1.03
C TRP A 8 -3.22 1.31 -0.96
N LEU A 9 -2.61 0.71 -1.97
CA LEU A 9 -2.39 -0.73 -1.99
C LEU A 9 -1.52 -1.18 -0.82
N LYS A 10 -0.40 -0.50 -0.60
CA LYS A 10 0.49 -0.82 0.52
C LYS A 10 -0.22 -0.67 1.87
N ALA A 11 -1.02 0.37 2.02
CA ALA A 11 -1.76 0.58 3.27
C ALA A 11 -2.74 -0.55 3.52
N LEU A 12 -3.48 -0.98 2.50
CA LEU A 12 -4.42 -2.09 2.63
C LEU A 12 -3.74 -3.42 2.89
N GLN A 13 -2.53 -3.61 2.34
CA GLN A 13 -1.75 -4.83 2.56
C GLN A 13 -1.17 -4.89 3.97
N LYS A 14 -0.66 -3.77 4.46
CA LYS A 14 0.18 -3.74 5.66
C LYS A 14 -0.55 -3.35 6.93
N ALA A 15 -1.63 -2.57 6.83
CA ALA A 15 -2.37 -2.13 8.01
C ALA A 15 -2.91 -3.28 8.85
N PRO A 16 -3.50 -4.34 8.26
CA PRO A 16 -4.01 -5.45 9.07
C PRO A 16 -2.92 -6.24 9.80
N LEU A 17 -1.67 -6.12 9.36
CA LEU A 17 -0.55 -6.88 9.91
C LEU A 17 0.27 -6.08 10.92
N ALA A 18 0.00 -4.78 11.04
CA ALA A 18 0.81 -3.91 11.88
C ALA A 18 0.33 -3.94 13.34
N ALA A 19 1.28 -3.95 14.26
CA ALA A 19 0.99 -3.95 15.68
C ALA A 19 0.43 -2.61 16.16
N ASN A 20 0.87 -1.51 15.55
CA ASN A 20 0.43 -0.16 15.88
C ASN A 20 0.71 0.78 14.72
N GLN A 21 0.22 2.01 14.85
CA GLN A 21 0.33 3.02 13.79
C GLN A 21 1.79 3.42 13.51
N ARG A 22 2.60 3.50 14.55
CA ARG A 22 4.02 3.84 14.40
C ARG A 22 4.78 2.79 13.61
N THR A 23 4.54 1.52 13.92
CA THR A 23 5.14 0.40 13.19
C THR A 23 4.67 0.41 11.74
N LEU A 24 3.39 0.69 11.51
CA LEU A 24 2.84 0.77 10.17
C LEU A 24 3.51 1.89 9.37
N ALA A 25 3.70 3.05 9.99
CA ALA A 25 4.36 4.18 9.34
C ALA A 25 5.76 3.81 8.85
N LYS A 26 6.52 3.08 9.68
CA LYS A 26 7.84 2.59 9.29
C LYS A 26 7.77 1.64 8.10
N LYS A 27 6.82 0.72 8.12
CA LYS A 27 6.65 -0.25 7.03
C LYS A 27 6.26 0.43 5.73
N LEU A 28 5.48 1.50 5.81
CA LEU A 28 5.05 2.24 4.62
C LEU A 28 6.11 3.24 4.14
N GLY A 29 7.05 3.59 5.01
CA GLY A 29 8.05 4.62 4.70
C GLY A 29 7.47 6.03 4.76
N PHE A 30 6.44 6.24 5.59
CA PHE A 30 5.76 7.52 5.74
C PHE A 30 5.88 8.04 7.17
N SER A 31 5.59 9.32 7.34
CA SER A 31 5.45 9.89 8.67
C SER A 31 4.23 9.32 9.36
N VAL A 32 4.19 9.40 10.68
CA VAL A 32 3.03 8.98 11.46
C VAL A 32 1.79 9.78 11.06
N GLY A 33 1.97 11.09 10.82
CA GLY A 33 0.87 11.95 10.39
C GLY A 33 0.26 11.55 9.05
N LYS A 34 1.11 11.26 8.06
CA LYS A 34 0.63 10.81 6.76
C LYS A 34 -0.06 9.45 6.86
N THR A 35 0.50 8.55 7.67
CA THR A 35 -0.07 7.23 7.91
C THR A 35 -1.46 7.35 8.55
N ASN A 36 -1.60 8.22 9.56
CA ASN A 36 -2.88 8.48 10.20
C ASN A 36 -3.91 9.01 9.21
N TYR A 37 -3.52 9.95 8.35
CA TYR A 37 -4.38 10.50 7.32
C TYR A 37 -4.90 9.40 6.38
N ILE A 38 -3.99 8.53 5.92
CA ILE A 38 -4.34 7.43 5.02
C ILE A 38 -5.31 6.46 5.70
N LEU A 39 -5.03 6.08 6.95
CA LEU A 39 -5.89 5.17 7.71
C LEU A 39 -7.28 5.74 7.90
N LYS A 40 -7.39 7.01 8.26
CA LYS A 40 -8.68 7.68 8.42
C LYS A 40 -9.47 7.70 7.12
N ALA A 41 -8.80 7.94 6.01
CA ALA A 41 -9.45 7.95 4.70
C ALA A 41 -9.98 6.56 4.33
N LEU A 42 -9.19 5.52 4.58
CA LEU A 42 -9.60 4.14 4.29
C LEU A 42 -10.75 3.69 5.18
N ILE A 43 -10.74 4.10 6.43
CA ILE A 43 -11.84 3.82 7.37
C ILE A 43 -13.11 4.55 6.92
N ALA A 44 -12.99 5.81 6.55
CA ALA A 44 -14.13 6.60 6.07
C ALA A 44 -14.77 6.00 4.82
N LYS A 45 -13.95 5.40 3.96
CA LYS A 45 -14.44 4.72 2.75
C LYS A 45 -14.97 3.31 3.03
N GLY A 46 -14.84 2.82 4.25
CA GLY A 46 -15.29 1.49 4.62
C GLY A 46 -14.37 0.36 4.20
N HIS A 47 -13.12 0.67 3.82
CA HIS A 47 -12.15 -0.34 3.38
C HIS A 47 -11.37 -0.96 4.52
N LEU A 48 -11.24 -0.23 5.62
CA LEU A 48 -10.65 -0.72 6.86
C LEU A 48 -11.59 -0.44 8.00
N LYS A 49 -11.50 -1.27 9.02
CA LYS A 49 -12.21 -1.08 10.29
C LYS A 49 -11.19 -1.07 11.40
N ALA A 50 -11.29 -0.09 12.30
CA ALA A 50 -10.44 -0.05 13.48
C ALA A 50 -11.16 -0.77 14.60
N GLU A 51 -10.51 -1.74 15.21
CA GLU A 51 -11.02 -2.48 16.35
C GLU A 51 -10.20 -2.18 17.58
N ARG A 52 -10.87 -1.94 18.68
CA ARG A 52 -10.21 -1.79 19.99
C ARG A 52 -10.05 -3.15 20.62
N PHE A 53 -8.93 -3.34 21.30
CA PHE A 53 -8.72 -4.52 22.12
C PHE A 53 -7.78 -4.15 23.25
N ILE A 54 -7.74 -5.02 24.27
CA ILE A 54 -6.81 -4.89 25.38
C ILE A 54 -5.71 -5.91 25.12
N ASN A 55 -4.46 -5.43 25.01
CA ASN A 55 -3.34 -6.33 24.76
C ASN A 55 -2.91 -7.04 26.04
N SER A 56 -1.92 -7.92 25.96
CA SER A 56 -1.43 -8.71 27.08
C SER A 56 -0.88 -7.88 28.23
N ASN A 57 -0.59 -6.59 28.01
CA ASN A 57 -0.13 -5.68 29.06
C ASN A 57 -1.24 -4.80 29.62
N ASN A 58 -2.49 -5.16 29.38
CA ASN A 58 -3.67 -4.41 29.80
C ASN A 58 -3.73 -3.00 29.24
N LYS A 59 -3.10 -2.76 28.10
CA LYS A 59 -3.14 -1.47 27.43
C LYS A 59 -4.16 -1.50 26.31
N ARG A 60 -4.89 -0.41 26.15
CA ARG A 60 -5.80 -0.24 25.03
C ARG A 60 -4.98 -0.13 23.76
N ALA A 61 -5.37 -0.88 22.76
CA ALA A 61 -4.72 -0.89 21.47
C ALA A 61 -5.77 -0.94 20.36
N TYR A 62 -5.35 -0.60 19.15
CA TYR A 62 -6.19 -0.71 17.97
C TYR A 62 -5.53 -1.67 17.00
N ARG A 63 -6.37 -2.41 16.32
CA ARG A 63 -5.90 -3.16 15.15
C ARG A 63 -6.82 -2.78 13.98
N TYR A 64 -6.29 -2.89 12.80
CA TYR A 64 -7.02 -2.58 11.58
C TYR A 64 -7.40 -3.87 10.89
N VAL A 65 -8.65 -3.96 10.47
CA VAL A 65 -9.19 -5.14 9.83
C VAL A 65 -9.64 -4.77 8.42
N LEU A 66 -9.23 -5.58 7.46
CA LEU A 66 -9.65 -5.39 6.07
C LEU A 66 -11.10 -5.84 5.94
N THR A 67 -11.95 -4.94 5.45
CA THR A 67 -13.37 -5.25 5.22
C THR A 67 -13.52 -5.98 3.88
N PRO A 68 -14.70 -6.59 3.60
CA PRO A 68 -14.95 -7.14 2.26
C PRO A 68 -14.79 -6.10 1.15
N SER A 69 -15.25 -4.88 1.39
CA SER A 69 -15.06 -3.75 0.48
C SER A 69 -13.57 -3.44 0.31
N GLY A 70 -12.81 -3.47 1.39
CA GLY A 70 -11.37 -3.25 1.37
C GLY A 70 -10.63 -4.31 0.58
N LEU A 71 -11.06 -5.56 0.70
CA LEU A 71 -10.47 -6.66 -0.08
C LEU A 71 -10.73 -6.46 -1.58
N GLN A 72 -11.94 -6.11 -1.96
CA GLN A 72 -12.26 -5.84 -3.36
C GLN A 72 -11.42 -4.68 -3.91
N THR A 73 -11.27 -3.62 -3.13
CA THR A 73 -10.45 -2.47 -3.51
C THR A 73 -8.98 -2.86 -3.63
N ARG A 74 -8.48 -3.66 -2.69
CA ARG A 74 -7.10 -4.16 -2.73
C ARG A 74 -6.84 -4.95 -3.99
N ILE A 75 -7.76 -5.80 -4.40
CA ILE A 75 -7.64 -6.58 -5.64
C ILE A 75 -7.55 -5.65 -6.85
N LYS A 76 -8.46 -4.68 -6.94
CA LYS A 76 -8.47 -3.73 -8.07
C LYS A 76 -7.20 -2.90 -8.14
N LEU A 77 -6.71 -2.44 -6.99
CA LEU A 77 -5.47 -1.68 -6.94
C LEU A 77 -4.27 -2.53 -7.33
N ALA A 78 -4.25 -3.79 -6.90
CA ALA A 78 -3.18 -4.72 -7.26
C ALA A 78 -3.16 -4.97 -8.77
N GLU A 79 -4.32 -5.19 -9.38
CA GLU A 79 -4.43 -5.38 -10.83
C GLU A 79 -3.91 -4.16 -11.59
N LYS A 80 -4.33 -2.97 -11.15
CA LYS A 80 -3.90 -1.72 -11.75
C LYS A 80 -2.40 -1.50 -11.61
N PHE A 81 -1.85 -1.81 -10.44
CA PHE A 81 -0.43 -1.66 -10.16
C PHE A 81 0.40 -2.62 -10.99
N ILE A 82 -0.03 -3.87 -11.10
CA ILE A 82 0.63 -4.89 -11.93
C ILE A 82 0.66 -4.43 -13.39
N GLN A 83 -0.46 -3.94 -13.91
CA GLN A 83 -0.53 -3.47 -15.29
C GLN A 83 0.46 -2.34 -15.54
N ARG A 84 0.55 -1.39 -14.63
CA ARG A 84 1.51 -0.28 -14.74
C ARG A 84 2.95 -0.79 -14.70
N LYS A 85 3.26 -1.68 -13.76
CA LYS A 85 4.62 -2.24 -13.65
C LYS A 85 5.00 -3.02 -14.89
N LYS A 86 4.05 -3.73 -15.48
CA LYS A 86 4.27 -4.45 -16.72
C LYS A 86 4.62 -3.49 -17.86
N GLU A 87 3.89 -2.40 -17.99
CA GLU A 87 4.16 -1.39 -19.01
C GLU A 87 5.53 -0.73 -18.82
N GLU A 88 5.87 -0.40 -17.56
CA GLU A 88 7.18 0.16 -17.23
C GLU A 88 8.30 -0.82 -17.56
N TYR A 89 8.11 -2.08 -17.25
CA TYR A 89 9.09 -3.13 -17.53
C TYR A 89 9.30 -3.29 -19.02
N GLU A 90 8.25 -3.35 -19.80
CA GLU A 90 8.32 -3.48 -21.26
C GLU A 90 9.02 -2.27 -21.89
N ALA A 91 8.70 -1.07 -21.40
CA ALA A 91 9.36 0.14 -21.87
C ALA A 91 10.87 0.11 -21.59
N LEU A 92 11.24 -0.34 -20.40
CA LEU A 92 12.65 -0.45 -20.01
C LEU A 92 13.38 -1.49 -20.84
N GLN A 93 12.73 -2.61 -21.15
CA GLN A 93 13.31 -3.62 -22.03
C GLN A 93 13.60 -3.06 -23.43
N ARG A 94 12.67 -2.30 -23.99
CA ARG A 94 12.87 -1.66 -25.29
C ARG A 94 14.04 -0.69 -25.25
N GLU A 95 14.13 0.10 -24.21
CA GLU A 95 15.26 1.03 -24.04
C GLU A 95 16.59 0.29 -23.96
N LEU A 96 16.64 -0.80 -23.21
CA LEU A 96 17.84 -1.61 -23.08
C LEU A 96 18.27 -2.19 -24.43
N GLU A 97 17.32 -2.69 -25.20
CA GLU A 97 17.61 -3.24 -26.53
C GLU A 97 18.17 -2.17 -27.48
N GLU A 98 17.60 -0.97 -27.44
CA GLU A 98 18.08 0.16 -28.23
C GLU A 98 19.51 0.54 -27.84
N LEU A 99 19.78 0.60 -26.54
CA LEU A 99 21.12 0.93 -26.04
C LEU A 99 22.15 -0.12 -26.43
N LYS A 100 21.80 -1.40 -26.36
CA LYS A 100 22.67 -2.47 -26.78
C LYS A 100 22.96 -2.41 -28.29
N ALA A 101 21.96 -2.15 -29.08
CA ALA A 101 22.12 -2.02 -30.53
C ALA A 101 23.11 -0.89 -30.89
N LYS A 102 23.00 0.25 -30.21
CA LYS A 102 23.92 1.37 -30.40
C LYS A 102 25.32 1.04 -29.96
N HIS A 103 25.45 0.32 -28.86
CA HIS A 103 26.76 -0.06 -28.32
C HIS A 103 27.51 -1.05 -29.24
N SER A 104 26.75 -1.92 -29.92
CA SER A 104 27.37 -2.91 -30.81
C SER A 104 27.79 -2.36 -32.18
N GLN A 105 27.44 -1.12 -32.46
CA GLN A 105 27.90 -0.44 -33.67
C GLN A 105 29.21 0.28 -33.41
#